data_5a5e5a2f3e44c0c04672369727dc9829
#
_entry.id   5a5e5a2f3e44c0c04672369727dc9829
#
_cell.length_a   1.000
_cell.length_b   1.000
_cell.length_c   1.000
_cell.angle_alpha   90.00
_cell.angle_beta   90.00
_cell.angle_gamma   90.00
#
_symmetry.space_group_name_H-M   'P 1'
#
loop_
_entity.id
_entity.type
_entity.pdbx_description
1 polymer ?
#
loop_
_entity_poly.entity_id
_entity_poly.type
_entity_poly.pdbx_seq_one_letter_code
_entity_poly.pdbx_strand_id
1 'polypeptide(L)'
;RCRVVASEGFTEWVLKEQCMAAEGMPSRNDYMYGENLEVSATGIVDTGLGQMIEGGKVTYIEPTDVIGMQGGVMVIDGVEIEFMFAPGEAPTGMHCYFPKHKLLHCADNCYMCLHNVYTIRGAFPRDAMQWADSVARSLLFEDTKYLVSGHNWPVFGKAEIKNFLGEQRDGIKFMHEQHLRLMSHGYVPSEIANEIAFPPSLASLGHPRDY
;
A
#
# COMPACT_ATOMS: atom_id res chain seq x y z
N ARG A 1 -14.65 23.15 -12.74
CA ARG A 1 -14.76 21.70 -12.47
C ARG A 1 -13.42 21.24 -11.91
N CYS A 2 -13.43 20.55 -10.76
CA CYS A 2 -12.21 20.01 -10.19
C CYS A 2 -11.63 18.90 -11.11
N ARG A 3 -10.31 18.84 -11.24
CA ARG A 3 -9.63 17.73 -11.92
C ARG A 3 -9.58 16.54 -10.97
N VAL A 4 -9.79 15.35 -11.51
CA VAL A 4 -9.64 14.08 -10.82
C VAL A 4 -8.59 13.28 -11.58
N VAL A 5 -7.45 13.07 -10.97
CA VAL A 5 -6.29 12.41 -11.59
C VAL A 5 -6.19 10.98 -11.06
N ALA A 6 -6.05 10.03 -11.95
CA ALA A 6 -5.83 8.63 -11.60
C ALA A 6 -4.80 7.98 -12.55
N SER A 7 -4.31 6.83 -12.18
CA SER A 7 -3.45 6.01 -13.04
C SER A 7 -4.25 5.23 -14.08
N GLU A 8 -3.56 4.82 -15.13
CA GLU A 8 -4.11 3.95 -16.17
C GLU A 8 -4.67 2.65 -15.56
N GLY A 9 -5.87 2.24 -15.99
CA GLY A 9 -6.57 1.07 -15.49
C GLY A 9 -7.36 1.29 -14.20
N PHE A 10 -7.30 2.47 -13.58
CA PHE A 10 -7.96 2.73 -12.30
C PHE A 10 -9.45 2.40 -12.31
N THR A 11 -10.21 2.92 -13.28
CA THR A 11 -11.66 2.70 -13.41
C THR A 11 -11.98 1.21 -13.49
N GLU A 12 -11.22 0.47 -14.31
CA GLU A 12 -11.42 -0.98 -14.47
C GLU A 12 -11.22 -1.73 -13.14
N TRP A 13 -10.18 -1.38 -12.39
CA TRP A 13 -9.89 -2.03 -11.11
C TRP A 13 -10.91 -1.68 -10.03
N VAL A 14 -11.36 -0.43 -9.96
CA VAL A 14 -12.45 -0.03 -9.06
C VAL A 14 -13.71 -0.83 -9.34
N LEU A 15 -14.08 -0.99 -10.62
CA LEU A 15 -15.25 -1.78 -10.99
C LEU A 15 -15.08 -3.26 -10.65
N LYS A 16 -13.90 -3.84 -10.90
CA LYS A 16 -13.60 -5.23 -10.52
C LYS A 16 -13.73 -5.44 -9.02
N GLU A 17 -13.13 -4.58 -8.22
CA GLU A 17 -13.11 -4.74 -6.76
C GLU A 17 -14.48 -4.42 -6.15
N GLN A 18 -15.08 -3.29 -6.49
CA GLN A 18 -16.30 -2.80 -5.87
C GLN A 18 -17.58 -3.45 -6.41
N CYS A 19 -17.56 -3.99 -7.63
CA CYS A 19 -18.74 -4.60 -8.22
C CYS A 19 -18.68 -6.15 -8.18
N MET A 20 -17.53 -6.76 -8.48
CA MET A 20 -17.43 -8.21 -8.54
C MET A 20 -17.28 -8.87 -7.16
N ALA A 21 -16.65 -8.17 -6.20
CA ALA A 21 -16.50 -8.64 -4.83
C ALA A 21 -17.48 -7.95 -3.85
N ALA A 22 -18.42 -7.16 -4.39
CA ALA A 22 -19.26 -6.22 -3.65
C ALA A 22 -20.04 -6.80 -2.47
N GLU A 23 -20.51 -8.06 -2.57
CA GLU A 23 -21.30 -8.69 -1.51
C GLU A 23 -20.43 -9.47 -0.53
N GLY A 24 -19.36 -10.08 -1.00
CA GLY A 24 -18.50 -10.92 -0.17
C GLY A 24 -17.55 -10.13 0.72
N MET A 25 -17.04 -9.02 0.22
CA MET A 25 -16.05 -8.19 0.94
C MET A 25 -16.65 -7.47 2.16
N PRO A 26 -17.80 -6.78 2.09
CA PRO A 26 -18.42 -6.17 3.25
C PRO A 26 -18.72 -7.18 4.36
N SER A 27 -19.30 -8.32 4.01
CA SER A 27 -19.60 -9.37 5.00
C SER A 27 -18.36 -9.90 5.73
N ARG A 28 -17.19 -9.88 5.09
CA ARG A 28 -15.93 -10.27 5.73
C ARG A 28 -15.31 -9.12 6.52
N ASN A 29 -15.56 -7.88 6.15
CA ASN A 29 -15.14 -6.71 6.92
C ASN A 29 -15.75 -6.73 8.32
N ASP A 30 -17.01 -7.14 8.45
CA ASP A 30 -17.68 -7.28 9.75
C ASP A 30 -16.85 -8.13 10.72
N TYR A 31 -16.29 -9.23 10.22
CA TYR A 31 -15.42 -10.11 11.02
C TYR A 31 -14.01 -9.57 11.19
N MET A 32 -13.47 -8.90 10.19
CA MET A 32 -12.10 -8.39 10.20
C MET A 32 -11.95 -7.18 11.13
N TYR A 33 -12.93 -6.29 11.12
CA TYR A 33 -12.90 -5.03 11.89
C TYR A 33 -13.86 -5.01 13.09
N GLY A 34 -14.67 -6.03 13.26
CA GLY A 34 -15.64 -6.10 14.35
C GLY A 34 -16.78 -5.08 14.22
N GLU A 35 -17.17 -4.70 12.99
CA GLU A 35 -18.17 -3.65 12.75
C GLU A 35 -19.53 -3.93 13.37
N ASN A 36 -19.87 -5.21 13.62
CA ASN A 36 -21.09 -5.65 14.30
C ASN A 36 -21.01 -5.58 15.84
N LEU A 37 -19.85 -5.23 16.41
CA LEU A 37 -19.70 -5.09 17.84
C LEU A 37 -20.24 -3.74 18.31
N GLU A 38 -20.79 -3.70 19.51
CA GLU A 38 -21.22 -2.46 20.13
C GLU A 38 -20.00 -1.55 20.40
N VAL A 39 -20.15 -0.26 20.10
CA VAL A 39 -19.13 0.74 20.42
C VAL A 39 -19.04 0.91 21.94
N SER A 40 -18.02 0.34 22.55
CA SER A 40 -17.81 0.34 24.00
C SER A 40 -16.36 -0.02 24.34
N ALA A 41 -16.00 0.11 25.60
CA ALA A 41 -14.65 -0.26 26.08
C ALA A 41 -14.33 -1.76 25.95
N THR A 42 -15.34 -2.62 25.76
CA THR A 42 -15.18 -4.08 25.60
C THR A 42 -15.64 -4.58 24.23
N GLY A 43 -16.20 -3.71 23.41
CA GLY A 43 -16.59 -3.99 22.04
C GLY A 43 -15.60 -3.39 21.04
N ILE A 44 -16.11 -2.63 20.07
CA ILE A 44 -15.26 -1.90 19.12
C ILE A 44 -14.95 -0.50 19.64
N VAL A 45 -13.68 -0.09 19.60
CA VAL A 45 -13.21 1.27 19.89
C VAL A 45 -12.91 2.02 18.61
N ASP A 46 -12.18 1.35 17.70
CA ASP A 46 -11.87 1.84 16.36
C ASP A 46 -11.59 0.64 15.43
N THR A 47 -11.21 0.91 14.19
CA THR A 47 -10.92 -0.13 13.18
C THR A 47 -9.53 -0.76 13.34
N GLY A 48 -8.72 -0.32 14.29
CA GLY A 48 -7.30 -0.68 14.42
C GLY A 48 -6.36 0.10 13.46
N LEU A 49 -6.91 0.79 12.49
CA LEU A 49 -6.18 1.62 11.51
C LEU A 49 -6.42 3.12 11.70
N GLY A 50 -7.24 3.49 12.65
CA GLY A 50 -7.62 4.86 12.94
C GLY A 50 -9.06 4.96 13.41
N GLN A 51 -9.55 6.18 13.53
CA GLN A 51 -10.92 6.43 13.96
C GLN A 51 -11.93 5.82 12.99
N MET A 52 -13.04 5.34 13.52
CA MET A 52 -14.17 4.89 12.70
C MET A 52 -14.68 6.02 11.83
N ILE A 53 -14.88 5.74 10.56
CA ILE A 53 -15.46 6.68 9.61
C ILE A 53 -16.97 6.54 9.68
N GLU A 54 -17.68 7.64 9.88
CA GLU A 54 -19.14 7.64 9.81
C GLU A 54 -19.62 7.22 8.42
N GLY A 55 -20.64 6.41 8.36
CA GLY A 55 -21.25 5.96 7.12
C GLY A 55 -21.75 7.12 6.27
N GLY A 56 -21.65 7.00 4.98
CA GLY A 56 -22.08 8.03 4.02
C GLY A 56 -22.52 7.42 2.70
N LYS A 57 -22.93 8.28 1.78
CA LYS A 57 -23.27 7.85 0.42
C LYS A 57 -21.99 7.60 -0.37
N VAL A 58 -21.78 6.36 -0.77
CA VAL A 58 -20.68 5.97 -1.66
C VAL A 58 -21.07 6.34 -3.11
N THR A 59 -20.21 7.10 -3.78
CA THR A 59 -20.39 7.47 -5.19
C THR A 59 -19.04 7.38 -5.90
N TYR A 60 -19.10 7.24 -7.24
CA TYR A 60 -17.93 7.22 -8.10
C TYR A 60 -17.89 8.47 -8.99
N ILE A 61 -16.71 9.07 -9.10
CA ILE A 61 -16.41 10.15 -10.03
C ILE A 61 -15.34 9.66 -11.00
N GLU A 62 -15.65 9.62 -12.28
CA GLU A 62 -14.70 9.23 -13.33
C GLU A 62 -13.49 10.18 -13.34
N PRO A 63 -12.26 9.66 -13.44
CA PRO A 63 -11.07 10.47 -13.61
C PRO A 63 -11.19 11.37 -14.86
N THR A 64 -10.80 12.63 -14.71
CA THR A 64 -10.71 13.58 -15.84
C THR A 64 -9.35 13.51 -16.53
N ASP A 65 -8.35 13.02 -15.82
CA ASP A 65 -6.97 12.94 -16.27
C ASP A 65 -6.39 11.57 -15.89
N VAL A 66 -5.78 10.91 -16.86
CA VAL A 66 -5.20 9.59 -16.65
C VAL A 66 -3.68 9.66 -16.85
N ILE A 67 -2.94 9.22 -15.85
CA ILE A 67 -1.49 9.05 -15.91
C ILE A 67 -1.19 7.64 -16.42
N GLY A 68 -0.51 7.54 -17.54
CA GLY A 68 -0.11 6.26 -18.11
C GLY A 68 0.94 5.53 -17.27
N MET A 69 1.19 4.27 -17.60
CA MET A 69 2.19 3.42 -16.90
C MET A 69 3.62 3.98 -16.94
N GLN A 70 3.90 4.92 -17.87
CA GLN A 70 5.21 5.59 -17.94
C GLN A 70 5.37 6.69 -16.88
N GLY A 71 4.29 6.99 -16.14
CA GLY A 71 4.26 8.15 -15.27
C GLY A 71 4.02 9.46 -16.04
N GLY A 72 4.28 10.58 -15.41
CA GLY A 72 4.14 11.89 -16.04
C GLY A 72 4.30 13.04 -15.07
N VAL A 73 4.30 14.24 -15.60
CA VAL A 73 4.37 15.47 -14.81
C VAL A 73 3.14 16.32 -15.11
N MET A 74 2.53 16.85 -14.06
CA MET A 74 1.42 17.80 -14.20
C MET A 74 1.61 18.99 -13.27
N VAL A 75 1.09 20.13 -13.67
CA VAL A 75 0.95 21.28 -12.79
C VAL A 75 -0.53 21.40 -12.43
N ILE A 76 -0.82 21.27 -11.14
CA ILE A 76 -2.18 21.37 -10.60
C ILE A 76 -2.20 22.49 -9.59
N ASP A 77 -3.00 23.50 -9.84
CA ASP A 77 -3.11 24.72 -9.01
C ASP A 77 -1.76 25.37 -8.69
N GLY A 78 -0.88 25.42 -9.69
CA GLY A 78 0.46 25.97 -9.56
C GLY A 78 1.50 25.07 -8.86
N VAL A 79 1.11 23.86 -8.47
CA VAL A 79 2.00 22.86 -7.87
C VAL A 79 2.39 21.84 -8.94
N GLU A 80 3.69 21.71 -9.18
CA GLU A 80 4.25 20.67 -10.03
C GLU A 80 4.28 19.35 -9.26
N ILE A 81 3.77 18.31 -9.90
CA ILE A 81 3.70 16.94 -9.35
C ILE A 81 4.25 15.98 -10.41
N GLU A 82 5.22 15.20 -10.04
CA GLU A 82 5.72 14.07 -10.83
C GLU A 82 5.04 12.79 -10.35
N PHE A 83 4.35 12.11 -11.26
CA PHE A 83 3.64 10.87 -11.00
C PHE A 83 4.46 9.68 -11.48
N MET A 84 4.61 8.70 -10.63
CA MET A 84 5.22 7.42 -10.94
C MET A 84 4.17 6.32 -10.81
N PHE A 85 3.90 5.58 -11.89
CA PHE A 85 3.08 4.36 -11.80
C PHE A 85 3.79 3.35 -10.91
N ALA A 86 3.16 2.95 -9.83
CA ALA A 86 3.75 2.19 -8.73
C ALA A 86 2.77 1.13 -8.20
N PRO A 87 2.50 0.09 -8.99
CA PRO A 87 1.66 -1.01 -8.52
C PRO A 87 2.28 -1.68 -7.30
N GLY A 88 1.43 -2.05 -6.36
CA GLY A 88 1.83 -2.63 -5.08
C GLY A 88 0.61 -3.05 -4.28
N GLU A 89 0.22 -2.27 -3.28
CA GLU A 89 -1.01 -2.51 -2.52
C GLU A 89 -2.22 -2.52 -3.45
N ALA A 90 -2.29 -1.57 -4.37
CA ALA A 90 -3.25 -1.57 -5.46
C ALA A 90 -2.54 -1.81 -6.81
N PRO A 91 -3.17 -2.57 -7.75
CA PRO A 91 -2.55 -2.86 -9.06
C PRO A 91 -2.31 -1.62 -9.91
N THR A 92 -3.05 -0.56 -9.64
CA THR A 92 -2.96 0.75 -10.31
C THR A 92 -2.42 1.82 -9.37
N GLY A 93 -1.61 1.41 -8.38
CA GLY A 93 -0.97 2.30 -7.43
C GLY A 93 -0.13 3.38 -8.11
N MET A 94 -0.01 4.53 -7.47
CA MET A 94 0.74 5.66 -7.98
C MET A 94 1.46 6.37 -6.85
N HIS A 95 2.74 6.68 -7.03
CA HIS A 95 3.47 7.57 -6.14
C HIS A 95 3.50 8.98 -6.72
N CYS A 96 3.45 9.96 -5.85
CA CYS A 96 3.46 11.38 -6.23
C CYS A 96 4.68 12.07 -5.61
N TYR A 97 5.56 12.60 -6.43
CA TYR A 97 6.67 13.40 -5.98
C TYR A 97 6.42 14.89 -6.23
N PHE A 98 6.70 15.70 -5.24
CA PHE A 98 6.55 17.15 -5.26
C PHE A 98 7.96 17.80 -5.23
N PRO A 99 8.56 18.09 -6.38
CA PRO A 99 9.97 18.51 -6.47
C PRO A 99 10.29 19.75 -5.64
N LYS A 100 9.43 20.77 -5.71
CA LYS A 100 9.60 22.03 -4.95
C LYS A 100 9.61 21.79 -3.44
N HIS A 101 8.85 20.80 -2.97
CA HIS A 101 8.72 20.48 -1.55
C HIS A 101 9.64 19.36 -1.10
N LYS A 102 10.30 18.68 -2.04
CA LYS A 102 11.10 17.46 -1.78
C LYS A 102 10.30 16.41 -1.00
N LEU A 103 9.03 16.29 -1.35
CA LEU A 103 8.07 15.42 -0.69
C LEU A 103 7.68 14.28 -1.63
N LEU A 104 7.75 13.06 -1.13
CA LEU A 104 7.27 11.86 -1.80
C LEU A 104 6.05 11.32 -1.05
N HIS A 105 4.96 11.07 -1.76
CA HIS A 105 3.79 10.36 -1.26
C HIS A 105 3.73 8.97 -1.89
N CYS A 106 3.76 7.93 -1.06
CA CYS A 106 3.84 6.53 -1.48
C CYS A 106 2.52 5.76 -1.35
N ALA A 107 1.41 6.45 -1.09
CA ALA A 107 0.13 5.78 -0.78
C ALA A 107 0.35 4.68 0.28
N ASP A 108 -0.22 3.49 0.08
CA ASP A 108 -0.07 2.36 0.99
C ASP A 108 1.06 1.39 0.62
N ASN A 109 1.91 1.79 -0.33
CA ASN A 109 3.05 0.95 -0.71
C ASN A 109 4.16 0.90 0.35
N CYS A 110 4.24 1.90 1.21
CA CYS A 110 5.22 1.96 2.31
C CYS A 110 4.65 2.76 3.47
N TYR A 111 4.58 2.18 4.65
CA TYR A 111 4.28 2.88 5.90
C TYR A 111 4.91 2.12 7.09
N MET A 112 4.70 2.58 8.32
CA MET A 112 5.42 2.07 9.51
C MET A 112 5.05 0.64 9.93
N CYS A 113 4.45 -0.12 9.02
CA CYS A 113 4.20 -1.55 9.12
C CYS A 113 4.52 -2.20 7.78
N LEU A 114 4.79 -3.50 7.75
CA LEU A 114 4.88 -4.24 6.51
C LEU A 114 3.48 -4.65 6.08
N HIS A 115 3.00 -4.07 5.00
CA HIS A 115 1.65 -4.36 4.49
C HIS A 115 1.49 -5.82 4.06
N ASN A 116 0.34 -6.41 4.29
CA ASN A 116 0.04 -7.75 3.79
C ASN A 116 0.02 -7.79 2.26
N VAL A 117 0.50 -8.90 1.69
CA VAL A 117 0.45 -9.15 0.23
C VAL A 117 -0.88 -9.75 -0.23
N TYR A 118 -1.74 -10.13 0.71
CA TYR A 118 -3.09 -10.60 0.47
C TYR A 118 -3.97 -10.30 1.67
N THR A 119 -5.12 -9.71 1.45
CA THR A 119 -6.07 -9.46 2.53
C THR A 119 -7.09 -10.58 2.63
N ILE A 120 -7.32 -11.09 3.85
CA ILE A 120 -8.21 -12.23 4.10
C ILE A 120 -9.69 -11.94 3.86
N ARG A 121 -10.09 -10.65 3.83
CA ARG A 121 -11.46 -10.28 3.44
C ARG A 121 -11.77 -10.56 1.96
N GLY A 122 -10.75 -10.81 1.18
CA GLY A 122 -10.83 -11.07 -0.25
C GLY A 122 -10.47 -9.82 -1.06
N ALA A 123 -9.47 -9.98 -1.89
CA ALA A 123 -9.03 -9.03 -2.90
C ALA A 123 -8.23 -9.80 -3.95
N PHE A 124 -7.86 -9.15 -5.02
CA PHE A 124 -6.88 -9.74 -5.93
C PHE A 124 -5.53 -9.90 -5.22
N PRO A 125 -4.83 -11.03 -5.41
CA PRO A 125 -3.47 -11.18 -4.89
C PRO A 125 -2.57 -10.07 -5.42
N ARG A 126 -1.75 -9.52 -4.55
CA ARG A 126 -0.78 -8.47 -4.88
C ARG A 126 0.50 -9.11 -5.40
N ASP A 127 1.08 -8.53 -6.45
CA ASP A 127 2.38 -8.97 -6.95
C ASP A 127 3.49 -8.37 -6.08
N ALA A 128 4.05 -9.20 -5.19
CA ALA A 128 5.05 -8.77 -4.24
C ALA A 128 6.36 -8.31 -4.91
N MET A 129 6.75 -8.90 -6.05
CA MET A 129 7.96 -8.46 -6.76
C MET A 129 7.74 -7.12 -7.45
N GLN A 130 6.62 -6.95 -8.13
CA GLN A 130 6.26 -5.66 -8.73
C GLN A 130 6.13 -4.57 -7.68
N TRP A 131 5.62 -4.90 -6.50
CA TRP A 131 5.55 -3.99 -5.36
C TRP A 131 6.95 -3.59 -4.87
N ALA A 132 7.82 -4.55 -4.62
CA ALA A 132 9.21 -4.29 -4.22
C ALA A 132 9.95 -3.42 -5.26
N ASP A 133 9.72 -3.65 -6.55
CA ASP A 133 10.29 -2.84 -7.62
C ASP A 133 9.73 -1.41 -7.63
N SER A 134 8.44 -1.22 -7.34
CA SER A 134 7.83 0.10 -7.20
C SER A 134 8.46 0.89 -6.03
N VAL A 135 8.69 0.23 -4.90
CA VAL A 135 9.39 0.82 -3.76
C VAL A 135 10.85 1.13 -4.10
N ALA A 136 11.55 0.22 -4.80
CA ALA A 136 12.91 0.45 -5.24
C ALA A 136 13.03 1.67 -6.18
N ARG A 137 12.10 1.83 -7.10
CA ARG A 137 12.05 3.00 -7.99
C ARG A 137 11.84 4.31 -7.24
N SER A 138 11.17 4.30 -6.10
CA SER A 138 11.01 5.49 -5.26
C SER A 138 12.35 6.02 -4.72
N LEU A 139 13.37 5.18 -4.61
CA LEU A 139 14.73 5.59 -4.23
C LEU A 139 15.41 6.50 -5.27
N LEU A 140 14.88 6.55 -6.51
CA LEU A 140 15.38 7.45 -7.56
C LEU A 140 15.07 8.93 -7.27
N PHE A 141 14.08 9.22 -6.41
CA PHE A 141 13.83 10.57 -5.90
C PHE A 141 14.84 10.94 -4.81
N GLU A 142 16.11 11.02 -5.19
CA GLU A 142 17.26 11.09 -4.29
C GLU A 142 17.29 12.29 -3.34
N ASP A 143 16.60 13.38 -3.64
CA ASP A 143 16.59 14.57 -2.81
C ASP A 143 15.35 14.71 -1.90
N THR A 144 14.55 13.63 -1.80
CA THR A 144 13.40 13.56 -0.90
C THR A 144 13.79 13.83 0.55
N LYS A 145 13.06 14.74 1.18
CA LYS A 145 13.23 15.12 2.60
C LYS A 145 12.03 14.72 3.46
N TYR A 146 10.90 14.52 2.83
CA TYR A 146 9.63 14.20 3.47
C TYR A 146 8.98 13.03 2.72
N LEU A 147 8.70 11.95 3.43
CA LEU A 147 7.91 10.85 2.90
C LEU A 147 6.60 10.78 3.66
N VAL A 148 5.51 10.75 2.92
CA VAL A 148 4.15 10.63 3.46
C VAL A 148 3.50 9.39 2.84
N SER A 149 2.84 8.62 3.67
CA SER A 149 2.13 7.40 3.28
C SER A 149 0.63 7.54 3.55
N GLY A 150 -0.16 6.57 3.15
CA GLY A 150 -1.60 6.54 3.45
C GLY A 150 -1.91 6.32 4.93
N HIS A 151 -0.99 5.68 5.65
CA HIS A 151 -1.11 5.36 7.08
C HIS A 151 0.13 5.77 7.87
N ASN A 152 -0.01 5.89 9.18
CA ASN A 152 1.03 6.17 10.17
C ASN A 152 1.71 7.55 10.02
N TRP A 153 2.92 7.65 10.54
CA TRP A 153 3.66 8.90 10.66
C TRP A 153 4.53 9.17 9.43
N PRO A 154 4.71 10.42 9.03
CA PRO A 154 5.68 10.79 8.00
C PRO A 154 7.11 10.41 8.41
N VAL A 155 7.93 10.07 7.42
CA VAL A 155 9.38 9.88 7.60
C VAL A 155 10.12 11.14 7.17
N PHE A 156 11.07 11.59 7.97
CA PHE A 156 11.80 12.83 7.77
C PHE A 156 13.29 12.58 7.58
N GLY A 157 13.88 13.29 6.63
CA GLY A 157 15.31 13.24 6.37
C GLY A 157 15.71 12.22 5.30
N LYS A 158 16.64 12.65 4.43
CA LYS A 158 17.07 11.88 3.26
C LYS A 158 17.60 10.48 3.63
N ALA A 159 18.44 10.41 4.67
CA ALA A 159 19.05 9.13 5.08
C ALA A 159 18.00 8.17 5.64
N GLU A 160 17.11 8.67 6.49
CA GLU A 160 16.04 7.88 7.10
C GLU A 160 15.04 7.37 6.05
N ILE A 161 14.67 8.23 5.09
CA ILE A 161 13.76 7.85 4.00
C ILE A 161 14.41 6.77 3.12
N LYS A 162 15.70 6.92 2.80
CA LYS A 162 16.43 5.92 2.01
C LYS A 162 16.48 4.56 2.73
N ASN A 163 16.79 4.57 4.02
CA ASN A 163 16.81 3.35 4.84
C ASN A 163 15.43 2.73 4.89
N PHE A 164 14.41 3.51 5.25
CA PHE A 164 13.03 3.07 5.34
C PHE A 164 12.51 2.42 4.04
N LEU A 165 12.68 3.09 2.89
CA LEU A 165 12.28 2.53 1.59
C LEU A 165 13.07 1.24 1.25
N GLY A 166 14.37 1.22 1.57
CA GLY A 166 15.20 0.04 1.38
C GLY A 166 14.71 -1.15 2.21
N GLU A 167 14.39 -0.92 3.45
CA GLU A 167 13.93 -1.94 4.40
C GLU A 167 12.53 -2.48 4.04
N GLN A 168 11.61 -1.61 3.63
CA GLN A 168 10.29 -2.00 3.13
C GLN A 168 10.40 -2.88 1.87
N ARG A 169 11.20 -2.44 0.90
CA ARG A 169 11.51 -3.23 -0.31
C ARG A 169 12.06 -4.60 0.05
N ASP A 170 13.07 -4.63 0.91
CA ASP A 170 13.79 -5.86 1.27
C ASP A 170 12.89 -6.82 2.06
N GLY A 171 12.00 -6.31 2.91
CA GLY A 171 11.01 -7.10 3.61
C GLY A 171 10.04 -7.81 2.66
N ILE A 172 9.44 -7.06 1.73
CA ILE A 172 8.50 -7.60 0.74
C ILE A 172 9.22 -8.64 -0.15
N LYS A 173 10.39 -8.28 -0.66
CA LYS A 173 11.19 -9.15 -1.54
C LYS A 173 11.63 -10.42 -0.82
N PHE A 174 12.08 -10.31 0.42
CA PHE A 174 12.48 -11.46 1.22
C PHE A 174 11.33 -12.45 1.40
N MET A 175 10.14 -11.98 1.77
CA MET A 175 8.98 -12.85 1.89
C MET A 175 8.68 -13.58 0.59
N HIS A 176 8.65 -12.88 -0.53
CA HIS A 176 8.40 -13.48 -1.84
C HIS A 176 9.43 -14.55 -2.19
N GLU A 177 10.71 -14.22 -2.10
CA GLU A 177 11.78 -15.15 -2.48
C GLU A 177 11.87 -16.37 -1.56
N GLN A 178 11.62 -16.21 -0.25
CA GLN A 178 11.58 -17.34 0.66
C GLN A 178 10.39 -18.26 0.41
N HIS A 179 9.23 -17.72 0.06
CA HIS A 179 8.09 -18.53 -0.37
C HIS A 179 8.45 -19.37 -1.59
N LEU A 180 9.00 -18.77 -2.63
CA LEU A 180 9.42 -19.48 -3.84
C LEU A 180 10.48 -20.56 -3.54
N ARG A 181 11.45 -20.25 -2.70
CA ARG A 181 12.48 -21.22 -2.28
C ARG A 181 11.86 -22.44 -1.60
N LEU A 182 10.99 -22.23 -0.62
CA LEU A 182 10.36 -23.32 0.12
C LEU A 182 9.41 -24.13 -0.76
N MET A 183 8.61 -23.47 -1.60
CA MET A 183 7.78 -24.15 -2.61
C MET A 183 8.62 -25.05 -3.53
N SER A 184 9.79 -24.58 -3.96
CA SER A 184 10.72 -25.36 -4.79
C SER A 184 11.31 -26.56 -4.06
N HIS A 185 11.33 -26.54 -2.72
CA HIS A 185 11.69 -27.67 -1.89
C HIS A 185 10.52 -28.60 -1.52
N GLY A 186 9.33 -28.32 -2.04
CA GLY A 186 8.14 -29.17 -1.86
C GLY A 186 7.28 -28.84 -0.63
N TYR A 187 7.56 -27.73 0.07
CA TYR A 187 6.74 -27.30 1.19
C TYR A 187 5.36 -26.82 0.73
N VAL A 188 4.33 -27.14 1.50
CA VAL A 188 2.97 -26.64 1.27
C VAL A 188 2.73 -25.31 2.02
N PRO A 189 1.73 -24.50 1.64
CA PRO A 189 1.53 -23.17 2.21
C PRO A 189 1.47 -23.10 3.74
N SER A 190 0.82 -24.09 4.39
CA SER A 190 0.73 -24.16 5.86
C SER A 190 2.07 -24.42 6.55
N GLU A 191 2.98 -25.11 5.88
CA GLU A 191 4.34 -25.33 6.39
C GLU A 191 5.18 -24.08 6.16
N ILE A 192 5.09 -23.47 4.97
CA ILE A 192 5.84 -22.28 4.61
C ILE A 192 5.61 -21.15 5.63
N ALA A 193 4.36 -20.97 6.06
CA ALA A 193 4.02 -19.93 7.05
C ALA A 193 4.75 -20.08 8.39
N ASN A 194 5.14 -21.31 8.75
CA ASN A 194 5.88 -21.61 9.99
C ASN A 194 7.42 -21.60 9.80
N GLU A 195 7.89 -21.75 8.56
CA GLU A 195 9.32 -21.86 8.24
C GLU A 195 9.95 -20.50 7.90
N ILE A 196 9.16 -19.52 7.46
CA ILE A 196 9.70 -18.20 7.12
C ILE A 196 9.93 -17.39 8.40
N ALA A 197 11.19 -17.06 8.66
CA ALA A 197 11.59 -16.10 9.68
C ALA A 197 12.43 -15.01 9.05
N PHE A 198 12.17 -13.76 9.40
CA PHE A 198 13.00 -12.64 8.96
C PHE A 198 14.43 -12.76 9.50
N PRO A 199 15.44 -12.42 8.69
CA PRO A 199 16.81 -12.37 9.17
C PRO A 199 16.95 -11.27 10.25
N PRO A 200 17.94 -11.36 11.15
CA PRO A 200 18.11 -10.39 12.24
C PRO A 200 18.14 -8.93 11.77
N SER A 201 18.67 -8.67 10.57
CA SER A 201 18.72 -7.33 9.97
C SER A 201 17.35 -6.73 9.67
N LEU A 202 16.34 -7.54 9.36
CA LEU A 202 14.96 -7.11 9.15
C LEU A 202 14.13 -7.28 10.43
N ALA A 203 14.33 -8.37 11.16
CA ALA A 203 13.58 -8.67 12.39
C ALA A 203 13.83 -7.66 13.53
N SER A 204 14.98 -6.96 13.52
CA SER A 204 15.29 -5.92 14.51
C SER A 204 14.60 -4.59 14.24
N LEU A 205 14.06 -4.39 13.04
CA LEU A 205 13.36 -3.18 12.66
C LEU A 205 11.92 -3.22 13.19
N GLY A 206 11.41 -2.08 13.63
CA GLY A 206 10.03 -1.99 14.15
C GLY A 206 8.98 -2.20 13.06
N HIS A 207 9.17 -1.54 11.92
CA HIS A 207 8.20 -1.50 10.84
C HIS A 207 8.05 -2.77 9.97
N PRO A 208 8.97 -3.73 9.87
CA PRO A 208 8.71 -4.98 9.16
C PRO A 208 7.91 -6.00 9.96
N ARG A 209 7.55 -5.72 11.21
CA ARG A 209 6.96 -6.73 12.09
C ARG A 209 5.46 -6.86 12.01
N ASP A 210 4.76 -5.77 11.84
CA ASP A 210 3.34 -5.73 12.13
C ASP A 210 2.53 -5.05 11.02
N TYR A 211 1.42 -5.68 10.77
CA TYR A 211 0.28 -5.10 10.08
C TYR A 211 -0.95 -5.36 10.92
#